data_580f149fca0df66b4a52e1b7f5d1ed68
#
_entry.id   580f149fca0df66b4a52e1b7f5d1ed68
#
_cell.length_a   1.000
_cell.length_b   1.000
_cell.length_c   1.000
_cell.angle_alpha   90.00
_cell.angle_beta   90.00
_cell.angle_gamma   90.00
#
_symmetry.space_group_name_H-M   'P 1'
#
loop_
_entity.id
_entity.type
_entity.pdbx_description
1 polymer ?
#
loop_
_entity_poly.entity_id
_entity_poly.type
_entity_poly.pdbx_seq_one_letter_code
_entity_poly.pdbx_strand_id
1 'polypeptide(L)'
;LIQILRNKQFLLDWMDGITIDWPVSRRRWYHTEIPVWYSADRTRVIVPPAGSYVQPWREAPPAGSTVLDRESREELGSYETLAKELGELEGEEKVFDTWMDSSNSNLFVSGYLRDDELFAHSFPTTLRPQGKEIVRTWLYYTLLKSALLLDKPGFANVWIDGLGMDPWGRKMSKSLGNGIDAESVL
;
A
#
# COMPACT_ATOMS: atom_id res chain seq x y z
N LEU A 1 -8.33 19.24 -6.49
CA LEU A 1 -6.91 19.64 -6.54
C LEU A 1 -6.32 19.56 -5.14
N ILE A 2 -5.22 18.83 -4.96
CA ILE A 2 -4.52 18.74 -3.67
C ILE A 2 -3.67 20.00 -3.50
N GLN A 3 -3.78 20.64 -2.36
CA GLN A 3 -2.87 21.73 -2.00
C GLN A 3 -1.71 21.19 -1.16
N ILE A 4 -0.50 21.36 -1.66
CA ILE A 4 0.73 21.05 -0.91
C ILE A 4 1.25 22.37 -0.34
N LEU A 5 1.13 22.52 0.97
CA LEU A 5 1.40 23.76 1.68
C LEU A 5 2.90 24.09 1.75
N ARG A 6 3.77 23.07 1.73
CA ARG A 6 5.21 23.23 1.83
C ARG A 6 5.95 22.08 1.14
N ASN A 7 7.14 22.38 0.57
CA ASN A 7 8.04 21.39 -0.03
C ASN A 7 7.42 20.57 -1.20
N LYS A 8 6.50 21.15 -1.94
CA LYS A 8 5.82 20.53 -3.09
C LYS A 8 6.79 19.89 -4.09
N GLN A 9 7.95 20.53 -4.31
CA GLN A 9 8.90 20.11 -5.33
C GLN A 9 9.42 18.69 -5.08
N PHE A 10 9.56 18.22 -3.84
CA PHE A 10 9.99 16.86 -3.55
C PHE A 10 9.04 15.79 -4.12
N LEU A 11 7.73 16.05 -4.14
CA LEU A 11 6.77 15.13 -4.74
C LEU A 11 6.83 15.17 -6.25
N LEU A 12 6.90 16.36 -6.84
CA LEU A 12 6.96 16.52 -8.29
C LEU A 12 8.22 15.89 -8.87
N ASP A 13 9.39 16.17 -8.29
CA ASP A 13 10.66 15.58 -8.72
C ASP A 13 10.63 14.06 -8.66
N TRP A 14 9.95 13.49 -7.64
CA TRP A 14 9.79 12.05 -7.53
C TRP A 14 8.88 11.50 -8.63
N MET A 15 7.74 12.12 -8.87
CA MET A 15 6.79 11.68 -9.91
C MET A 15 7.41 11.74 -11.30
N ASP A 16 8.18 12.78 -11.59
CA ASP A 16 8.87 12.95 -12.88
C ASP A 16 10.06 11.99 -13.03
N GLY A 17 10.67 11.58 -11.93
CA GLY A 17 11.85 10.71 -11.91
C GLY A 17 11.57 9.21 -11.84
N ILE A 18 10.32 8.77 -11.66
CA ILE A 18 9.98 7.34 -11.60
C ILE A 18 10.06 6.72 -13.00
N THR A 19 10.95 5.74 -13.15
CA THR A 19 11.17 5.03 -14.42
C THR A 19 11.00 3.52 -14.31
N ILE A 20 10.75 3.01 -13.10
CA ILE A 20 10.63 1.58 -12.83
C ILE A 20 9.39 1.28 -11.99
N ASP A 21 8.86 0.08 -12.15
CA ASP A 21 7.78 -0.43 -11.32
C ASP A 21 8.24 -0.68 -9.88
N TRP A 22 7.32 -0.50 -8.95
CA TRP A 22 7.55 -0.82 -7.55
C TRP A 22 7.32 -2.31 -7.30
N PRO A 23 8.38 -3.11 -6.99
CA PRO A 23 8.19 -4.49 -6.58
C PRO A 23 7.61 -4.54 -5.17
N VAL A 24 6.33 -4.90 -5.07
CA VAL A 24 5.57 -4.85 -3.81
C VAL A 24 5.80 -6.04 -2.89
N SER A 25 6.44 -7.12 -3.36
CA SER A 25 6.68 -8.33 -2.57
C SER A 25 7.99 -8.29 -1.78
N ARG A 26 7.97 -8.86 -0.56
CA ARG A 26 9.14 -9.00 0.32
C ARG A 26 9.25 -10.43 0.84
N ARG A 27 10.48 -10.92 0.98
CA ARG A 27 10.80 -12.19 1.64
C ARG A 27 10.99 -11.93 3.13
N ARG A 28 9.90 -12.00 3.90
CA ARG A 28 9.89 -11.81 5.35
C ARG A 28 8.95 -12.84 5.97
N TRP A 29 9.18 -13.20 7.22
CA TRP A 29 8.35 -14.15 7.94
C TRP A 29 7.02 -13.57 8.42
N TYR A 30 6.99 -12.26 8.66
CA TYR A 30 5.82 -11.57 9.21
C TYR A 30 5.57 -10.29 8.43
N HIS A 31 4.42 -10.16 7.93
CA HIS A 31 3.77 -8.97 7.38
C HIS A 31 2.41 -9.38 6.77
N THR A 32 1.72 -8.44 6.10
CA THR A 32 0.49 -8.73 5.37
C THR A 32 0.79 -9.61 4.17
N GLU A 33 0.07 -10.72 4.07
CA GLU A 33 0.20 -11.70 3.02
C GLU A 33 -0.24 -11.13 1.66
N ILE A 34 0.39 -11.62 0.60
CA ILE A 34 -0.06 -11.35 -0.77
C ILE A 34 -1.11 -12.41 -1.11
N PRO A 35 -2.38 -12.02 -1.25
CA PRO A 35 -3.50 -12.96 -1.30
C PRO A 35 -3.69 -13.57 -2.71
N VAL A 36 -2.72 -14.33 -3.19
CA VAL A 36 -2.81 -14.93 -4.53
C VAL A 36 -2.29 -16.36 -4.55
N TRP A 37 -2.83 -17.17 -5.47
CA TRP A 37 -2.33 -18.49 -5.83
C TRP A 37 -1.98 -18.51 -7.31
N TYR A 38 -1.11 -19.41 -7.70
CA TYR A 38 -0.69 -19.62 -9.08
C TYR A 38 -1.08 -21.01 -9.55
N SER A 39 -1.49 -21.15 -10.82
CA SER A 39 -1.63 -22.45 -11.48
C SER A 39 -0.30 -23.18 -11.56
N ALA A 40 -0.31 -24.49 -11.74
CA ALA A 40 0.88 -25.33 -11.84
C ALA A 40 1.86 -24.85 -12.93
N ASP A 41 1.35 -24.35 -14.04
CA ASP A 41 2.13 -23.78 -15.16
C ASP A 41 2.48 -22.32 -14.99
N ARG A 42 1.98 -21.68 -13.90
CA ARG A 42 2.15 -20.26 -13.58
C ARG A 42 1.63 -19.27 -14.63
N THR A 43 0.76 -19.70 -15.51
CA THR A 43 0.12 -18.82 -16.50
C THR A 43 -1.10 -18.10 -15.95
N ARG A 44 -1.69 -18.61 -14.86
CA ARG A 44 -2.90 -18.08 -14.24
C ARG A 44 -2.68 -17.70 -12.79
N VAL A 45 -3.38 -16.67 -12.35
CA VAL A 45 -3.39 -16.17 -10.96
C VAL A 45 -4.79 -16.23 -10.43
N ILE A 46 -4.94 -16.77 -9.22
CA ILE A 46 -6.22 -16.82 -8.51
C ILE A 46 -6.23 -15.74 -7.43
N VAL A 47 -7.28 -14.93 -7.42
CA VAL A 47 -7.46 -13.80 -6.50
C VAL A 47 -8.73 -14.01 -5.69
N PRO A 48 -8.70 -13.89 -4.35
CA PRO A 48 -9.87 -14.06 -3.51
C PRO A 48 -10.86 -12.91 -3.67
N PRO A 49 -12.13 -13.09 -3.24
CA PRO A 49 -13.09 -12.00 -3.16
C PRO A 49 -12.58 -10.85 -2.29
N ALA A 50 -13.00 -9.62 -2.61
CA ALA A 50 -12.67 -8.45 -1.81
C ALA A 50 -13.12 -8.63 -0.35
N GLY A 51 -12.27 -8.21 0.59
CA GLY A 51 -12.53 -8.34 2.04
C GLY A 51 -12.14 -9.69 2.64
N SER A 52 -11.67 -10.66 1.85
CA SER A 52 -11.14 -11.92 2.37
C SER A 52 -9.76 -11.72 2.97
N TYR A 53 -9.55 -12.22 4.19
CA TYR A 53 -8.21 -12.44 4.74
C TYR A 53 -7.82 -13.90 4.53
N VAL A 54 -6.72 -14.12 3.84
CA VAL A 54 -6.26 -15.47 3.45
C VAL A 54 -4.75 -15.63 3.64
N GLN A 55 -4.33 -16.88 3.86
CA GLN A 55 -2.92 -17.27 3.95
C GLN A 55 -2.61 -18.29 2.83
N PRO A 56 -2.27 -17.84 1.62
CA PRO A 56 -2.18 -18.71 0.44
C PRO A 56 -1.27 -19.93 0.59
N TRP A 57 -0.20 -19.82 1.38
CA TRP A 57 0.72 -20.94 1.63
C TRP A 57 0.14 -22.04 2.54
N ARG A 58 -1.03 -21.82 3.16
CA ARG A 58 -1.67 -22.76 4.10
C ARG A 58 -3.01 -23.27 3.66
N GLU A 59 -3.70 -22.52 2.80
CA GLU A 59 -5.09 -22.78 2.47
C GLU A 59 -5.36 -22.63 0.97
N ALA A 60 -6.40 -23.29 0.51
CA ALA A 60 -6.87 -23.17 -0.86
C ALA A 60 -7.61 -21.83 -1.06
N PRO A 61 -7.78 -21.38 -2.32
CA PRO A 61 -8.61 -20.22 -2.63
C PRO A 61 -10.03 -20.38 -2.07
N PRO A 62 -10.58 -19.35 -1.41
CA PRO A 62 -11.95 -19.40 -0.91
C PRO A 62 -12.97 -19.39 -2.08
N ALA A 63 -14.20 -19.77 -1.78
CA ALA A 63 -15.30 -19.70 -2.73
C ALA A 63 -15.50 -18.28 -3.25
N GLY A 64 -15.80 -18.14 -4.53
CA GLY A 64 -15.93 -16.85 -5.22
C GLY A 64 -14.61 -16.22 -5.64
N SER A 65 -13.50 -16.96 -5.56
CA SER A 65 -12.21 -16.50 -6.10
C SER A 65 -12.25 -16.44 -7.63
N THR A 66 -11.60 -15.43 -8.18
CA THR A 66 -11.53 -15.18 -9.63
C THR A 66 -10.18 -15.65 -10.18
N VAL A 67 -10.20 -16.27 -11.35
CA VAL A 67 -9.01 -16.69 -12.10
C VAL A 67 -8.71 -15.64 -13.17
N LEU A 68 -7.49 -15.14 -13.17
CA LEU A 68 -6.98 -14.17 -14.15
C LEU A 68 -5.88 -14.80 -14.98
N ASP A 69 -5.81 -14.43 -16.25
CA ASP A 69 -4.58 -14.63 -17.03
C ASP A 69 -3.47 -13.75 -16.45
N ARG A 70 -2.31 -14.33 -16.23
CA ARG A 70 -1.21 -13.63 -15.56
C ARG A 70 -0.61 -12.50 -16.38
N GLU A 71 -0.57 -12.64 -17.70
CA GLU A 71 0.06 -11.68 -18.59
C GLU A 71 -0.93 -10.58 -19.01
N SER A 72 -2.08 -10.97 -19.55
CA SER A 72 -3.10 -10.01 -19.99
C SER A 72 -3.91 -9.41 -18.85
N ARG A 73 -3.96 -10.10 -17.69
CA ARG A 73 -4.80 -9.77 -16.52
C ARG A 73 -6.31 -9.85 -16.79
N GLU A 74 -6.68 -10.45 -17.89
CA GLU A 74 -8.08 -10.71 -18.21
C GLU A 74 -8.69 -11.75 -17.28
N GLU A 75 -9.94 -11.54 -16.91
CA GLU A 75 -10.72 -12.49 -16.13
C GLU A 75 -11.12 -13.69 -17.00
N LEU A 76 -10.72 -14.90 -16.57
CA LEU A 76 -11.01 -16.15 -17.25
C LEU A 76 -12.26 -16.85 -16.71
N GLY A 77 -12.65 -16.56 -15.48
CA GLY A 77 -13.81 -17.14 -14.81
C GLY A 77 -13.59 -17.38 -13.32
N SER A 78 -14.52 -18.12 -12.70
CA SER A 78 -14.41 -18.45 -11.28
C SER A 78 -13.45 -19.61 -11.03
N TYR A 79 -12.86 -19.64 -9.84
CA TYR A 79 -12.00 -20.75 -9.40
C TYR A 79 -12.72 -22.09 -9.43
N GLU A 80 -13.98 -22.14 -8.99
CA GLU A 80 -14.78 -23.37 -8.95
C GLU A 80 -14.96 -23.97 -10.34
N THR A 81 -15.13 -23.13 -11.35
CA THR A 81 -15.36 -23.58 -12.73
C THR A 81 -14.09 -24.14 -13.36
N LEU A 82 -12.94 -23.50 -13.05
CA LEU A 82 -11.66 -23.78 -13.71
C LEU A 82 -10.73 -24.68 -12.86
N ALA A 83 -11.12 -25.06 -11.64
CA ALA A 83 -10.27 -25.77 -10.69
C ALA A 83 -9.57 -27.02 -11.26
N LYS A 84 -10.26 -27.77 -12.13
CA LYS A 84 -9.69 -28.97 -12.76
C LYS A 84 -8.59 -28.67 -13.79
N GLU A 85 -8.60 -27.49 -14.37
CA GLU A 85 -7.66 -27.07 -15.41
C GLU A 85 -6.41 -26.39 -14.81
N LEU A 86 -6.49 -25.93 -13.57
CA LEU A 86 -5.42 -25.17 -12.91
C LEU A 86 -4.27 -26.06 -12.41
N GLY A 87 -4.52 -27.38 -12.25
CA GLY A 87 -3.58 -28.31 -11.65
C GLY A 87 -3.35 -28.04 -10.16
N GLU A 88 -2.20 -28.44 -9.65
CA GLU A 88 -1.81 -28.17 -8.28
C GLU A 88 -1.48 -26.68 -8.10
N LEU A 89 -2.13 -26.04 -7.14
CA LEU A 89 -1.95 -24.61 -6.88
C LEU A 89 -0.75 -24.36 -5.97
N GLU A 90 0.01 -23.33 -6.29
CA GLU A 90 1.07 -22.81 -5.46
C GLU A 90 0.61 -21.48 -4.84
N GLY A 91 0.46 -21.42 -3.51
CA GLY A 91 0.15 -20.19 -2.79
C GLY A 91 1.36 -19.27 -2.68
N GLU A 92 1.19 -17.95 -2.78
CA GLU A 92 2.27 -17.00 -2.60
C GLU A 92 2.76 -17.01 -1.14
N GLU A 93 4.06 -17.19 -0.94
CA GLU A 93 4.71 -17.22 0.38
C GLU A 93 5.27 -15.86 0.79
N LYS A 94 5.42 -14.94 -0.16
CA LYS A 94 5.93 -13.60 0.13
C LYS A 94 4.83 -12.74 0.74
N VAL A 95 5.28 -11.72 1.42
CA VAL A 95 4.42 -10.72 2.03
C VAL A 95 4.56 -9.37 1.32
N PHE A 96 3.62 -8.46 1.56
CA PHE A 96 3.71 -7.11 1.02
C PHE A 96 4.86 -6.30 1.65
N ASP A 97 5.36 -5.35 0.90
CA ASP A 97 6.16 -4.25 1.42
C ASP A 97 5.35 -3.45 2.45
N THR A 98 6.00 -3.01 3.52
CA THR A 98 5.40 -2.19 4.58
C THR A 98 4.67 -0.95 4.04
N TRP A 99 5.19 -0.34 2.97
CA TRP A 99 4.55 0.83 2.37
C TRP A 99 3.27 0.49 1.62
N MET A 100 3.05 -0.78 1.27
CA MET A 100 1.78 -1.24 0.72
C MET A 100 0.65 -1.09 1.74
N ASP A 101 0.88 -1.47 3.00
CA ASP A 101 -0.09 -1.28 4.08
C ASP A 101 -0.19 0.18 4.52
N SER A 102 0.96 0.81 4.77
CA SER A 102 1.01 2.21 5.22
C SER A 102 0.29 3.16 4.26
N SER A 103 0.34 2.87 2.96
CA SER A 103 -0.34 3.68 1.95
C SER A 103 -1.87 3.50 1.90
N ASN A 104 -2.43 2.53 2.66
CA ASN A 104 -3.87 2.38 2.86
C ASN A 104 -4.37 3.08 4.14
N SER A 105 -3.48 3.66 4.94
CA SER A 105 -3.83 4.19 6.27
C SER A 105 -4.94 5.23 6.24
N ASN A 106 -4.98 6.12 5.24
CA ASN A 106 -6.05 7.11 5.11
C ASN A 106 -7.41 6.47 4.79
N LEU A 107 -7.45 5.43 3.95
CA LEU A 107 -8.67 4.69 3.63
C LEU A 107 -9.16 3.92 4.85
N PHE A 108 -8.22 3.27 5.57
CA PHE A 108 -8.57 2.54 6.78
C PHE A 108 -9.14 3.44 7.87
N VAL A 109 -8.49 4.55 8.17
CA VAL A 109 -8.92 5.49 9.22
C VAL A 109 -10.25 6.16 8.87
N SER A 110 -10.49 6.47 7.61
CA SER A 110 -11.75 7.06 7.16
C SER A 110 -12.91 6.07 6.99
N GLY A 111 -12.72 4.78 7.27
CA GLY A 111 -13.82 3.80 7.25
C GLY A 111 -14.10 3.15 5.89
N TYR A 112 -13.24 3.30 4.91
CA TYR A 112 -13.43 2.71 3.57
C TYR A 112 -13.80 1.23 3.63
N LEU A 113 -14.89 0.84 2.95
CA LEU A 113 -15.49 -0.52 2.92
C LEU A 113 -15.93 -1.06 4.30
N ARG A 114 -16.03 -0.22 5.34
CA ARG A 114 -16.42 -0.64 6.69
C ARG A 114 -17.51 0.23 7.30
N ASP A 115 -17.53 1.51 6.97
CA ASP A 115 -18.45 2.50 7.52
C ASP A 115 -18.66 3.62 6.50
N ASP A 116 -19.73 3.51 5.72
CA ASP A 116 -20.02 4.44 4.63
C ASP A 116 -20.31 5.86 5.12
N GLU A 117 -20.91 6.01 6.30
CA GLU A 117 -21.19 7.31 6.89
C GLU A 117 -19.92 8.02 7.32
N LEU A 118 -19.06 7.31 8.05
CA LEU A 118 -17.72 7.83 8.41
C LEU A 118 -16.92 8.17 7.17
N PHE A 119 -16.92 7.29 6.16
CA PHE A 119 -16.17 7.52 4.92
C PHE A 119 -16.65 8.77 4.18
N ALA A 120 -17.95 8.95 4.04
CA ALA A 120 -18.51 10.12 3.37
C ALA A 120 -18.16 11.44 4.06
N HIS A 121 -17.98 11.44 5.39
CA HIS A 121 -17.63 12.63 6.17
C HIS A 121 -16.12 12.89 6.27
N SER A 122 -15.29 11.85 6.25
CA SER A 122 -13.86 11.95 6.54
C SER A 122 -12.93 11.84 5.33
N PHE A 123 -13.45 11.43 4.17
CA PHE A 123 -12.67 11.29 2.95
C PHE A 123 -13.09 12.28 1.84
N PRO A 124 -12.16 13.01 1.20
CA PRO A 124 -10.72 13.05 1.48
C PRO A 124 -10.41 13.73 2.80
N THR A 125 -9.35 13.28 3.50
CA THR A 125 -8.96 13.90 4.75
C THR A 125 -8.47 15.34 4.56
N THR A 126 -8.74 16.23 5.52
CA THR A 126 -8.48 17.66 5.38
C THR A 126 -6.99 17.98 5.27
N LEU A 127 -6.17 17.33 6.10
CA LEU A 127 -4.74 17.62 6.17
C LEU A 127 -3.93 16.34 6.41
N ARG A 128 -2.83 16.22 5.68
CA ARG A 128 -1.80 15.22 5.89
C ARG A 128 -0.47 15.88 6.26
N PRO A 129 -0.09 15.97 7.54
CA PRO A 129 1.26 16.35 7.94
C PRO A 129 2.19 15.14 7.84
N GLN A 130 3.39 15.34 7.33
CA GLN A 130 4.41 14.30 7.24
C GLN A 130 5.81 14.87 7.03
N GLY A 131 6.84 14.07 7.33
CA GLY A 131 8.22 14.40 7.03
C GLY A 131 8.57 14.22 5.54
N LYS A 132 9.57 14.94 5.07
CA LYS A 132 10.05 14.89 3.68
C LYS A 132 10.63 13.53 3.29
N GLU A 133 11.10 12.72 4.24
CA GLU A 133 11.72 11.42 4.01
C GLU A 133 10.74 10.34 3.53
N ILE A 134 9.43 10.54 3.75
CA ILE A 134 8.39 9.59 3.35
C ILE A 134 7.51 10.09 2.20
N VAL A 135 7.92 11.15 1.52
CA VAL A 135 7.22 11.68 0.33
C VAL A 135 7.19 10.64 -0.79
N ARG A 136 8.34 9.96 -1.02
CA ARG A 136 8.51 8.96 -2.09
C ARG A 136 7.79 7.64 -1.82
N THR A 137 7.43 7.39 -0.60
CA THR A 137 6.80 6.15 -0.14
C THR A 137 5.38 6.43 0.33
N TRP A 138 5.20 6.86 1.56
CA TRP A 138 3.88 7.01 2.16
C TRP A 138 2.97 7.98 1.41
N LEU A 139 3.44 9.21 1.08
CA LEU A 139 2.61 10.19 0.37
C LEU A 139 2.28 9.71 -1.04
N TYR A 140 3.31 9.40 -1.83
CA TYR A 140 3.14 9.04 -3.23
C TYR A 140 2.23 7.82 -3.39
N TYR A 141 2.49 6.73 -2.67
CA TYR A 141 1.67 5.52 -2.79
C TYR A 141 0.25 5.69 -2.24
N THR A 142 0.04 6.53 -1.23
CA THR A 142 -1.32 6.85 -0.77
C THR A 142 -2.10 7.62 -1.84
N LEU A 143 -1.49 8.61 -2.48
CA LEU A 143 -2.12 9.37 -3.56
C LEU A 143 -2.42 8.49 -4.77
N LEU A 144 -1.45 7.65 -5.17
CA LEU A 144 -1.62 6.70 -6.26
C LEU A 144 -2.79 5.75 -6.02
N LYS A 145 -2.86 5.14 -4.84
CA LYS A 145 -3.96 4.23 -4.48
C LYS A 145 -5.31 4.93 -4.41
N SER A 146 -5.36 6.11 -3.82
CA SER A 146 -6.62 6.88 -3.77
C SER A 146 -7.12 7.24 -5.17
N ALA A 147 -6.21 7.60 -6.07
CA ALA A 147 -6.55 7.87 -7.47
C ALA A 147 -7.03 6.61 -8.20
N LEU A 148 -6.31 5.49 -8.07
CA LEU A 148 -6.65 4.24 -8.77
C LEU A 148 -7.94 3.60 -8.27
N LEU A 149 -8.22 3.67 -6.95
CA LEU A 149 -9.38 3.02 -6.35
C LEU A 149 -10.64 3.88 -6.38
N LEU A 150 -10.50 5.20 -6.31
CA LEU A 150 -11.62 6.11 -6.05
C LEU A 150 -11.72 7.27 -7.05
N ASP A 151 -10.74 7.41 -7.93
CA ASP A 151 -10.60 8.58 -8.83
C ASP A 151 -10.66 9.92 -8.06
N LYS A 152 -10.13 9.92 -6.84
CA LYS A 152 -10.14 11.07 -5.93
C LYS A 152 -8.80 11.21 -5.22
N PRO A 153 -8.40 12.44 -4.87
CA PRO A 153 -7.26 12.65 -4.00
C PRO A 153 -7.54 12.14 -2.58
N GLY A 154 -6.54 11.53 -1.94
CA GLY A 154 -6.67 11.05 -0.56
C GLY A 154 -6.70 12.17 0.48
N PHE A 155 -6.25 13.38 0.13
CA PHE A 155 -6.11 14.54 1.01
C PHE A 155 -6.49 15.82 0.29
N ALA A 156 -7.08 16.76 1.03
CA ALA A 156 -7.28 18.12 0.54
C ALA A 156 -5.98 18.93 0.59
N ASN A 157 -5.22 18.77 1.66
CA ASN A 157 -3.96 19.47 1.90
C ASN A 157 -2.86 18.52 2.38
N VAL A 158 -1.62 18.82 2.02
CA VAL A 158 -0.44 18.10 2.52
C VAL A 158 0.57 19.10 3.07
N TRP A 159 1.08 18.83 4.26
CA TRP A 159 2.12 19.59 4.90
C TRP A 159 3.38 18.73 5.03
N ILE A 160 4.42 19.09 4.30
CA ILE A 160 5.68 18.34 4.29
C ILE A 160 6.71 19.07 5.14
N ASP A 161 7.05 18.49 6.28
CA ASP A 161 8.03 19.02 7.22
C ASP A 161 9.46 18.57 6.92
N GLY A 162 10.42 19.34 7.44
CA GLY A 162 11.83 18.95 7.47
C GLY A 162 12.09 17.81 8.44
N LEU A 163 13.32 17.28 8.41
CA LEU A 163 13.82 16.32 9.39
C LEU A 163 14.33 17.04 10.64
N GLY A 164 14.06 16.46 11.82
CA GLY A 164 14.77 16.81 13.02
C GLY A 164 16.24 16.38 12.90
N MET A 165 17.15 17.31 13.20
CA MET A 165 18.58 17.09 13.11
C MET A 165 19.22 17.30 14.49
N ASP A 166 20.31 16.57 14.75
CA ASP A 166 21.13 16.82 15.92
C ASP A 166 21.97 18.12 15.75
N PRO A 167 22.66 18.56 16.80
CA PRO A 167 23.49 19.79 16.71
C PRO A 167 24.59 19.75 15.64
N TRP A 168 24.95 18.57 15.15
CA TRP A 168 25.95 18.40 14.09
C TRP A 168 25.32 18.23 12.71
N GLY A 169 24.01 18.42 12.58
CA GLY A 169 23.30 18.30 11.30
C GLY A 169 23.04 16.86 10.84
N ARG A 170 23.14 15.86 11.72
CA ARG A 170 22.84 14.47 11.39
C ARG A 170 21.37 14.15 11.70
N LYS A 171 20.76 13.32 10.87
CA LYS A 171 19.40 12.82 11.12
C LYS A 171 19.35 12.12 12.49
N MET A 172 18.40 12.50 13.33
CA MET A 172 18.16 11.81 14.59
C MET A 172 17.63 10.39 14.35
N SER A 173 18.20 9.40 15.05
CA SER A 173 17.74 8.03 15.01
C SER A 173 18.01 7.31 16.33
N LYS A 174 17.17 6.32 16.66
CA LYS A 174 17.35 5.48 17.86
C LYS A 174 18.67 4.71 17.83
N SER A 175 19.09 4.23 16.65
CA SER A 175 20.33 3.47 16.49
C SER A 175 21.59 4.32 16.70
N LEU A 176 21.53 5.62 16.48
CA LEU A 176 22.64 6.54 16.72
C LEU A 176 22.62 7.14 18.13
N GLY A 177 21.52 6.95 18.88
CA GLY A 177 21.38 7.53 20.22
C GLY A 177 21.44 9.06 20.25
N ASN A 178 21.20 9.74 19.12
CA ASN A 178 21.31 11.19 18.96
C ASN A 178 19.93 11.89 18.93
N GLY A 179 18.89 11.22 19.40
CA GLY A 179 17.58 11.82 19.58
C GLY A 179 17.58 12.84 20.72
N ILE A 180 16.86 13.93 20.53
CA ILE A 180 16.57 14.90 21.59
C ILE A 180 15.23 14.51 22.20
N ASP A 181 15.20 14.35 23.51
CA ASP A 181 13.96 14.07 24.22
C ASP A 181 13.06 15.32 24.18
N ALA A 182 11.79 15.12 23.82
CA ALA A 182 10.83 16.20 23.74
C ALA A 182 10.67 16.94 25.09
N GLU A 183 10.76 16.23 26.22
CA GLU A 183 10.69 16.83 27.56
C GLU A 183 11.89 17.74 27.86
N SER A 184 13.02 17.51 27.21
CA SER A 184 14.22 18.34 27.42
C SER A 184 14.17 19.66 26.66
N VAL A 185 13.16 19.87 25.81
CA VAL A 185 13.01 21.07 24.97
C VAL A 185 11.86 21.96 25.50
N LEU A 186 11.11 21.47 26.45
CA LEU A 186 10.03 22.19 27.14
C LEU A 186 10.58 22.90 28.37
#